data_740707931b7a1ae16d435dd8ce1c9b58
#
_entry.id   740707931b7a1ae16d435dd8ce1c9b58
#
_cell.length_a   1.000
_cell.length_b   1.000
_cell.length_c   1.000
_cell.angle_alpha   90.00
_cell.angle_beta   90.00
_cell.angle_gamma   90.00
#
_symmetry.space_group_name_H-M   'P 1'
#
loop_
_entity.id
_entity.type
_entity.pdbx_description
1 polymer ?
#
loop_
_entity_poly.entity_id
_entity_poly.type
_entity_poly.pdbx_seq_one_letter_code
_entity_poly.pdbx_strand_id
1 'polypeptide(L)'
;FELLLTGEAAPEEIGAFLTGLAVRGETATELSAGARIMRQHARKVHVEGPVLDTCGTGGLPWKSLNTSTASALVIAAAGGRVAKHGNRSVPPKTGSADVLEALGVNLETDESEFQACLNGAGVAFMFARAHHSAMRHVAPVRAKLGIRTIFNLLGPLSNPAGAQFQVLGVFAPQWTRPMAEALAALGTTKAWVVHGRDGID
;
A
#
# COMPACT_ATOMS: atom_id res chain seq x y z
N PHE A 1 -2.48 -15.17 9.22
CA PHE A 1 -1.78 -13.89 9.10
C PHE A 1 -1.27 -13.38 10.45
N GLU A 2 -2.04 -13.53 11.53
CA GLU A 2 -1.63 -13.08 12.86
C GLU A 2 -0.25 -13.64 13.23
N LEU A 3 -0.07 -14.96 13.21
CA LEU A 3 1.19 -15.63 13.56
C LEU A 3 2.39 -15.15 12.72
N LEU A 4 2.15 -14.75 11.46
CA LEU A 4 3.20 -14.22 10.60
C LEU A 4 3.67 -12.83 11.05
N LEU A 5 2.73 -11.99 11.48
CA LEU A 5 3.00 -10.58 11.82
C LEU A 5 3.38 -10.40 13.29
N THR A 6 3.06 -11.35 14.18
CA THR A 6 3.54 -11.38 15.57
C THR A 6 4.94 -12.00 15.70
N GLY A 7 5.39 -12.74 14.68
CA GLY A 7 6.68 -13.43 14.69
C GLY A 7 6.64 -14.81 15.36
N GLU A 8 5.45 -15.37 15.53
CA GLU A 8 5.25 -16.71 16.11
C GLU A 8 5.46 -17.83 15.08
N ALA A 9 5.31 -17.52 13.78
CA ALA A 9 5.56 -18.49 12.71
C ALA A 9 7.06 -18.60 12.39
N ALA A 10 7.55 -19.84 12.20
CA ALA A 10 8.92 -20.08 11.76
C ALA A 10 9.14 -19.59 10.30
N PRO A 11 10.38 -19.22 9.92
CA PRO A 11 10.66 -18.76 8.57
C PRO A 11 10.23 -19.75 7.47
N GLU A 12 10.34 -21.04 7.73
CA GLU A 12 9.95 -22.13 6.83
C GLU A 12 8.43 -22.17 6.63
N GLU A 13 7.66 -21.96 7.70
CA GLU A 13 6.20 -21.89 7.66
C GLU A 13 5.74 -20.64 6.89
N ILE A 14 6.36 -19.50 7.15
CA ILE A 14 6.13 -18.25 6.40
C ILE A 14 6.41 -18.50 4.91
N GLY A 15 7.55 -19.10 4.59
CA GLY A 15 7.95 -19.41 3.22
C GLY A 15 6.97 -20.32 2.51
N ALA A 16 6.57 -21.42 3.15
CA ALA A 16 5.61 -22.39 2.63
C ALA A 16 4.24 -21.73 2.39
N PHE A 17 3.74 -20.98 3.36
CA PHE A 17 2.46 -20.29 3.27
C PHE A 17 2.44 -19.27 2.11
N LEU A 18 3.44 -18.40 2.04
CA LEU A 18 3.52 -17.36 1.01
C LEU A 18 3.67 -17.96 -0.39
N THR A 19 4.49 -19.01 -0.53
CA THR A 19 4.68 -19.71 -1.80
C THR A 19 3.40 -20.45 -2.21
N GLY A 20 2.73 -21.13 -1.28
CA GLY A 20 1.47 -21.81 -1.54
C GLY A 20 0.38 -20.86 -2.05
N LEU A 21 0.23 -19.68 -1.44
CA LEU A 21 -0.68 -18.64 -1.92
C LEU A 21 -0.30 -18.15 -3.32
N ALA A 22 0.97 -17.84 -3.54
CA ALA A 22 1.45 -17.33 -4.82
C ALA A 22 1.28 -18.32 -5.98
N VAL A 23 1.45 -19.62 -5.73
CA VAL A 23 1.27 -20.68 -6.74
C VAL A 23 -0.20 -20.93 -7.07
N ARG A 24 -1.07 -20.94 -6.06
CA ARG A 24 -2.50 -21.16 -6.25
C ARG A 24 -3.21 -19.91 -6.80
N GLY A 25 -2.71 -18.74 -6.51
CA GLY A 25 -3.37 -17.45 -6.67
C GLY A 25 -4.14 -17.05 -5.41
N GLU A 26 -4.01 -15.82 -4.99
CA GLU A 26 -4.66 -15.25 -3.81
C GLU A 26 -6.13 -14.91 -4.10
N THR A 27 -6.98 -15.07 -3.10
CA THR A 27 -8.41 -14.76 -3.17
C THR A 27 -8.73 -13.41 -2.51
N ALA A 28 -9.86 -12.78 -2.87
CA ALA A 28 -10.33 -11.56 -2.23
C ALA A 28 -10.53 -11.73 -0.70
N THR A 29 -10.95 -12.93 -0.26
CA THR A 29 -11.11 -13.26 1.16
C THR A 29 -9.76 -13.23 1.87
N GLU A 30 -8.72 -13.81 1.29
CA GLU A 30 -7.37 -13.81 1.87
C GLU A 30 -6.75 -12.42 1.86
N LEU A 31 -6.96 -11.65 0.79
CA LEU A 31 -6.55 -10.25 0.71
C LEU A 31 -7.20 -9.41 1.82
N SER A 32 -8.51 -9.53 2.00
CA SER A 32 -9.22 -8.79 3.04
C SER A 32 -8.82 -9.23 4.45
N ALA A 33 -8.60 -10.53 4.67
CA ALA A 33 -8.14 -11.06 5.96
C ALA A 33 -6.72 -10.56 6.28
N GLY A 34 -5.77 -10.67 5.35
CA GLY A 34 -4.42 -10.18 5.53
C GLY A 34 -4.34 -8.68 5.76
N ALA A 35 -5.11 -7.88 4.99
CA ALA A 35 -5.19 -6.45 5.16
C ALA A 35 -5.79 -6.04 6.51
N ARG A 36 -6.80 -6.76 7.01
CA ARG A 36 -7.39 -6.52 8.33
C ARG A 36 -6.35 -6.65 9.43
N ILE A 37 -5.56 -7.72 9.41
CA ILE A 37 -4.50 -7.94 10.39
C ILE A 37 -3.39 -6.90 10.24
N MET A 38 -2.97 -6.56 9.02
CA MET A 38 -2.01 -5.47 8.80
C MET A 38 -2.49 -4.13 9.35
N ARG A 39 -3.78 -3.79 9.16
CA ARG A 39 -4.38 -2.57 9.73
C ARG A 39 -4.46 -2.59 11.25
N GLN A 40 -4.64 -3.77 11.89
CA GLN A 40 -4.64 -3.91 13.35
C GLN A 40 -3.27 -3.64 13.95
N HIS A 41 -2.20 -4.13 13.30
CA HIS A 41 -0.82 -3.95 13.74
C HIS A 41 -0.16 -2.65 13.23
N ALA A 42 -0.84 -1.86 12.41
CA ALA A 42 -0.30 -0.61 11.90
C ALA A 42 -0.28 0.48 12.99
N ARG A 43 0.77 1.32 12.98
CA ARG A 43 0.74 2.60 13.66
C ARG A 43 -0.24 3.50 12.93
N LYS A 44 -1.44 3.64 13.49
CA LYS A 44 -2.52 4.42 12.88
C LYS A 44 -2.21 5.90 12.90
N VAL A 45 -2.78 6.61 11.95
CA VAL A 45 -2.81 8.06 11.88
C VAL A 45 -4.28 8.50 11.99
N HIS A 46 -4.56 9.37 12.94
CA HIS A 46 -5.91 9.94 13.07
C HIS A 46 -6.10 11.04 12.04
N VAL A 47 -7.23 11.01 11.31
CA VAL A 47 -7.59 12.05 10.34
C VAL A 47 -9.06 12.41 10.52
N GLU A 48 -9.33 13.68 10.69
CA GLU A 48 -10.72 14.20 10.71
C GLU A 48 -11.26 14.29 9.28
N GLY A 49 -12.46 13.74 9.09
CA GLY A 49 -13.16 13.77 7.82
C GLY A 49 -12.61 12.80 6.76
N PRO A 50 -13.19 12.80 5.58
CA PRO A 50 -12.85 11.85 4.53
C PRO A 50 -11.50 12.16 3.88
N VAL A 51 -10.74 11.10 3.60
CA VAL A 51 -9.48 11.19 2.84
C VAL A 51 -9.42 10.11 1.76
N LEU A 52 -8.61 10.41 0.74
CA LEU A 52 -8.36 9.53 -0.39
C LEU A 52 -6.93 9.01 -0.36
N ASP A 53 -6.73 7.77 -0.79
CA ASP A 53 -5.41 7.20 -1.08
C ASP A 53 -5.25 6.91 -2.58
N THR A 54 -4.03 7.06 -3.08
CA THR A 54 -3.66 6.71 -4.46
C THR A 54 -2.63 5.58 -4.53
N CYS A 55 -2.49 4.79 -3.46
CA CYS A 55 -1.50 3.71 -3.40
C CYS A 55 -1.85 2.57 -4.36
N GLY A 56 -0.95 2.28 -5.30
CA GLY A 56 -1.03 1.13 -6.19
C GLY A 56 -0.18 -0.05 -5.71
N THR A 57 -0.32 -1.20 -6.38
CA THR A 57 0.45 -2.41 -6.08
C THR A 57 1.92 -2.29 -6.49
N GLY A 58 2.24 -1.40 -7.42
CA GLY A 58 3.56 -1.25 -7.99
C GLY A 58 4.05 -2.52 -8.70
N GLY A 59 5.35 -2.59 -8.93
CA GLY A 59 5.96 -3.83 -9.43
C GLY A 59 5.84 -4.04 -10.94
N LEU A 60 5.56 -3.01 -11.73
CA LEU A 60 5.59 -3.09 -13.19
C LEU A 60 6.99 -3.57 -13.68
N PRO A 61 7.04 -4.39 -14.73
CA PRO A 61 8.31 -4.92 -15.24
C PRO A 61 9.17 -3.86 -15.94
N TRP A 62 8.59 -2.75 -16.36
CA TRP A 62 9.27 -1.63 -17.02
C TRP A 62 9.31 -0.38 -16.14
N LYS A 63 10.09 0.62 -16.57
CA LYS A 63 10.12 1.94 -15.95
C LYS A 63 8.86 2.72 -16.37
N SER A 64 8.10 3.19 -15.40
CA SER A 64 6.94 4.06 -15.60
C SER A 64 7.08 5.34 -14.77
N LEU A 65 6.20 6.28 -14.98
CA LEU A 65 6.04 7.43 -14.10
C LEU A 65 5.46 6.99 -12.74
N ASN A 66 5.76 7.73 -11.70
CA ASN A 66 5.10 7.56 -10.39
C ASN A 66 3.68 8.14 -10.45
N THR A 67 2.82 7.52 -11.25
CA THR A 67 1.46 7.97 -11.57
C THR A 67 0.65 8.22 -10.31
N SER A 68 0.70 7.32 -9.33
CA SER A 68 -0.01 7.48 -8.07
C SER A 68 0.48 8.68 -7.23
N THR A 69 1.78 9.02 -7.30
CA THR A 69 2.32 10.22 -6.63
C THR A 69 1.89 11.50 -7.34
N ALA A 70 1.98 11.53 -8.66
CA ALA A 70 1.50 12.66 -9.46
C ALA A 70 0.00 12.88 -9.27
N SER A 71 -0.80 11.83 -9.30
CA SER A 71 -2.25 11.89 -9.05
C SER A 71 -2.58 12.45 -7.67
N ALA A 72 -1.82 12.06 -6.63
CA ALA A 72 -2.01 12.61 -5.28
C ALA A 72 -1.87 14.13 -5.25
N LEU A 73 -0.84 14.67 -5.90
CA LEU A 73 -0.59 16.11 -5.97
C LEU A 73 -1.67 16.84 -6.79
N VAL A 74 -2.09 16.26 -7.92
CA VAL A 74 -3.16 16.83 -8.76
C VAL A 74 -4.50 16.86 -8.01
N ILE A 75 -4.83 15.79 -7.30
CA ILE A 75 -6.07 15.70 -6.51
C ILE A 75 -6.05 16.73 -5.38
N ALA A 76 -4.92 16.89 -4.69
CA ALA A 76 -4.76 17.91 -3.65
C ALA A 76 -4.88 19.34 -4.22
N ALA A 77 -4.26 19.61 -5.34
CA ALA A 77 -4.37 20.89 -6.04
C ALA A 77 -5.80 21.21 -6.50
N ALA A 78 -6.61 20.17 -6.76
CA ALA A 78 -8.02 20.29 -7.08
C ALA A 78 -8.94 20.39 -5.84
N GLY A 79 -8.39 20.53 -4.63
CA GLY A 79 -9.13 20.67 -3.37
C GLY A 79 -9.48 19.35 -2.69
N GLY A 80 -8.96 18.22 -3.16
CA GLY A 80 -9.10 16.93 -2.49
C GLY A 80 -8.15 16.79 -1.30
N ARG A 81 -8.49 15.89 -0.36
CA ARG A 81 -7.63 15.55 0.79
C ARG A 81 -7.03 14.16 0.60
N VAL A 82 -5.71 14.08 0.48
CA VAL A 82 -4.99 12.85 0.15
C VAL A 82 -4.09 12.43 1.31
N ALA A 83 -4.42 11.29 1.95
CA ALA A 83 -3.55 10.60 2.90
C ALA A 83 -2.82 9.47 2.16
N LYS A 84 -1.71 9.82 1.49
CA LYS A 84 -1.03 8.91 0.59
C LYS A 84 -0.18 7.89 1.34
N HIS A 85 -0.50 6.62 1.18
CA HIS A 85 0.36 5.52 1.60
C HIS A 85 1.37 5.17 0.51
N GLY A 86 2.61 4.88 0.87
CA GLY A 86 3.62 4.52 -0.11
C GLY A 86 4.93 4.00 0.48
N ASN A 87 5.80 3.50 -0.38
CA ASN A 87 7.08 2.90 0.02
C ASN A 87 8.19 3.22 -0.99
N ARG A 88 9.40 2.84 -0.64
CA ARG A 88 10.52 2.75 -1.59
C ARG A 88 10.31 1.55 -2.52
N SER A 89 10.87 1.64 -3.70
CA SER A 89 10.98 0.51 -4.62
C SER A 89 12.35 -0.16 -4.49
N VAL A 90 12.46 -1.39 -5.00
CA VAL A 90 13.77 -2.07 -5.09
C VAL A 90 14.55 -1.49 -6.28
N PRO A 91 15.80 -1.04 -6.10
CA PRO A 91 16.63 -0.55 -7.20
C PRO A 91 16.72 -1.57 -8.36
N PRO A 92 16.79 -1.12 -9.63
CA PRO A 92 16.94 0.27 -10.07
C PRO A 92 15.61 1.05 -10.26
N LYS A 93 14.50 0.59 -9.71
CA LYS A 93 13.19 1.25 -9.81
C LYS A 93 13.02 2.29 -8.72
N THR A 94 12.20 3.31 -8.97
CA THR A 94 11.94 4.42 -8.07
C THR A 94 10.51 4.35 -7.54
N GLY A 95 10.35 4.20 -6.23
CA GLY A 95 9.04 4.22 -5.57
C GLY A 95 8.57 5.63 -5.21
N SER A 96 7.37 5.74 -4.66
CA SER A 96 6.80 7.04 -4.25
C SER A 96 7.65 7.76 -3.20
N ALA A 97 8.20 7.03 -2.23
CA ALA A 97 9.06 7.58 -1.21
C ALA A 97 10.35 8.16 -1.81
N ASP A 98 10.96 7.45 -2.77
CA ASP A 98 12.20 7.90 -3.40
C ASP A 98 12.00 9.21 -4.18
N VAL A 99 10.88 9.37 -4.88
CA VAL A 99 10.53 10.59 -5.61
C VAL A 99 10.27 11.74 -4.66
N LEU A 100 9.47 11.53 -3.62
CA LEU A 100 9.14 12.58 -2.66
C LEU A 100 10.37 13.07 -1.90
N GLU A 101 11.25 12.17 -1.49
CA GLU A 101 12.53 12.52 -0.87
C GLU A 101 13.43 13.33 -1.80
N ALA A 102 13.51 12.95 -3.09
CA ALA A 102 14.25 13.72 -4.11
C ALA A 102 13.67 15.12 -4.36
N LEU A 103 12.37 15.31 -4.09
CA LEU A 103 11.69 16.61 -4.12
C LEU A 103 11.81 17.39 -2.79
N GLY A 104 12.56 16.86 -1.80
CA GLY A 104 12.80 17.53 -0.52
C GLY A 104 11.72 17.27 0.55
N VAL A 105 10.81 16.32 0.32
CA VAL A 105 9.78 15.96 1.32
C VAL A 105 10.40 15.12 2.43
N ASN A 106 10.19 15.50 3.69
CA ASN A 106 10.53 14.67 4.83
C ASN A 106 9.59 13.46 4.91
N LEU A 107 10.15 12.25 4.87
CA LEU A 107 9.37 11.00 4.94
C LEU A 107 9.08 10.54 6.37
N GLU A 108 9.86 11.01 7.33
CA GLU A 108 9.76 10.65 8.75
C GLU A 108 9.04 11.77 9.50
N THR A 109 7.74 11.88 9.27
CA THR A 109 6.90 12.88 9.92
C THR A 109 6.24 12.29 11.17
N ASP A 110 6.07 13.14 12.18
CA ASP A 110 5.19 12.86 13.29
C ASP A 110 3.71 13.15 12.93
N GLU A 111 2.81 12.91 13.88
CA GLU A 111 1.37 13.10 13.64
C GLU A 111 1.00 14.57 13.44
N SER A 112 1.68 15.49 14.13
CA SER A 112 1.40 16.93 14.00
C SER A 112 1.86 17.47 12.65
N GLU A 113 3.03 17.05 12.18
CA GLU A 113 3.56 17.39 10.86
C GLU A 113 2.68 16.79 9.73
N PHE A 114 2.21 15.54 9.91
CA PHE A 114 1.28 14.92 8.98
C PHE A 114 -0.01 15.74 8.87
N GLN A 115 -0.60 16.15 10.01
CA GLN A 115 -1.82 16.99 10.01
C GLN A 115 -1.56 18.36 9.39
N ALA A 116 -0.42 18.99 9.67
CA ALA A 116 -0.04 20.28 9.07
C ALA A 116 0.05 20.17 7.54
N CYS A 117 0.69 19.12 7.02
CA CYS A 117 0.75 18.86 5.57
C CYS A 117 -0.63 18.63 4.98
N LEU A 118 -1.46 17.79 5.60
CA LEU A 118 -2.79 17.45 5.10
C LEU A 118 -3.72 18.68 5.09
N ASN A 119 -3.64 19.54 6.10
CA ASN A 119 -4.47 20.73 6.20
C ASN A 119 -3.93 21.91 5.35
N GLY A 120 -2.62 22.05 5.24
CA GLY A 120 -2.01 23.16 4.49
C GLY A 120 -1.88 22.89 2.99
N ALA A 121 -1.47 21.67 2.61
CA ALA A 121 -1.22 21.31 1.21
C ALA A 121 -2.28 20.36 0.61
N GLY A 122 -3.24 19.88 1.39
CA GLY A 122 -4.23 18.89 0.94
C GLY A 122 -3.65 17.48 0.74
N VAL A 123 -2.37 17.28 0.96
CA VAL A 123 -1.71 15.97 0.80
C VAL A 123 -0.70 15.75 1.91
N ALA A 124 -0.69 14.54 2.48
CA ALA A 124 0.34 14.08 3.40
C ALA A 124 0.76 12.65 3.05
N PHE A 125 2.02 12.31 3.34
CA PHE A 125 2.61 11.03 2.99
C PHE A 125 2.84 10.15 4.22
N MET A 126 2.45 8.89 4.12
CA MET A 126 2.71 7.88 5.14
C MET A 126 3.71 6.86 4.60
N PHE A 127 4.92 6.88 5.14
CA PHE A 127 5.96 5.96 4.76
C PHE A 127 5.68 4.57 5.34
N ALA A 128 5.45 3.56 4.49
CA ALA A 128 5.00 2.25 4.92
C ALA A 128 5.87 1.60 6.00
N ARG A 129 7.19 1.77 5.94
CA ARG A 129 8.10 1.21 6.95
C ARG A 129 7.88 1.78 8.35
N ALA A 130 7.51 3.06 8.45
CA ALA A 130 7.24 3.72 9.72
C ALA A 130 5.92 3.27 10.36
N HIS A 131 4.98 2.78 9.55
CA HIS A 131 3.64 2.41 10.01
C HIS A 131 3.41 0.90 10.19
N HIS A 132 4.17 0.06 9.48
CA HIS A 132 3.98 -1.39 9.46
C HIS A 132 5.21 -2.13 10.03
N SER A 133 5.56 -1.86 11.28
CA SER A 133 6.72 -2.47 11.95
C SER A 133 6.64 -4.00 12.03
N ALA A 134 5.44 -4.58 12.09
CA ALA A 134 5.22 -6.02 12.08
C ALA A 134 5.78 -6.73 10.83
N MET A 135 5.93 -6.01 9.72
CA MET A 135 6.56 -6.55 8.50
C MET A 135 8.00 -7.02 8.71
N ARG A 136 8.69 -6.60 9.78
CA ARG A 136 10.06 -7.06 10.11
C ARG A 136 10.17 -8.59 10.22
N HIS A 137 9.09 -9.27 10.61
CA HIS A 137 9.06 -10.73 10.75
C HIS A 137 8.97 -11.46 9.41
N VAL A 138 8.35 -10.84 8.42
CA VAL A 138 8.08 -11.42 7.09
C VAL A 138 9.08 -10.97 6.03
N ALA A 139 9.62 -9.76 6.16
CA ALA A 139 10.47 -9.15 5.14
C ALA A 139 11.73 -9.98 4.80
N PRO A 140 12.46 -10.60 5.76
CA PRO A 140 13.63 -11.43 5.44
C PRO A 140 13.27 -12.67 4.61
N VAL A 141 12.13 -13.31 4.90
CA VAL A 141 11.67 -14.49 4.15
C VAL A 141 11.27 -14.08 2.73
N ARG A 142 10.51 -12.99 2.58
CA ARG A 142 10.15 -12.45 1.27
C ARG A 142 11.38 -12.12 0.41
N ALA A 143 12.41 -11.52 1.01
CA ALA A 143 13.65 -11.21 0.32
C ALA A 143 14.36 -12.48 -0.19
N LYS A 144 14.39 -13.55 0.60
CA LYS A 144 14.96 -14.84 0.21
C LYS A 144 14.15 -15.55 -0.89
N LEU A 145 12.81 -15.46 -0.82
CA LEU A 145 11.93 -16.05 -1.84
C LEU A 145 12.12 -15.38 -3.21
N GLY A 146 12.36 -14.08 -3.25
CA GLY A 146 12.59 -13.34 -4.50
C GLY A 146 11.40 -13.32 -5.47
N ILE A 147 10.22 -13.75 -5.02
CA ILE A 147 8.98 -13.79 -5.80
C ILE A 147 7.96 -12.76 -5.29
N ARG A 148 6.94 -12.50 -6.10
CA ARG A 148 5.75 -11.78 -5.61
C ARG A 148 4.98 -12.66 -4.64
N THR A 149 4.50 -12.05 -3.58
CA THR A 149 3.67 -12.69 -2.56
C THR A 149 2.44 -11.84 -2.29
N ILE A 150 1.49 -12.35 -1.55
CA ILE A 150 0.29 -11.62 -1.14
C ILE A 150 0.62 -10.22 -0.56
N PHE A 151 1.76 -10.04 0.09
CA PHE A 151 2.18 -8.75 0.65
C PHE A 151 2.43 -7.67 -0.41
N ASN A 152 2.59 -8.03 -1.69
CA ASN A 152 2.64 -7.06 -2.78
C ASN A 152 1.25 -6.47 -3.09
N LEU A 153 0.18 -7.18 -2.72
CA LEU A 153 -1.20 -6.75 -2.88
C LEU A 153 -1.76 -6.11 -1.61
N LEU A 154 -1.24 -6.48 -0.42
CA LEU A 154 -1.75 -6.00 0.86
C LEU A 154 -1.38 -4.53 1.16
N GLY A 155 -0.28 -4.01 0.62
CA GLY A 155 0.16 -2.64 0.85
C GLY A 155 -0.94 -1.60 0.58
N PRO A 156 -1.54 -1.56 -0.62
CA PRO A 156 -2.61 -0.63 -0.95
C PRO A 156 -3.89 -0.82 -0.12
N LEU A 157 -4.12 -2.01 0.44
CA LEU A 157 -5.29 -2.31 1.28
C LEU A 157 -5.10 -1.92 2.75
N SER A 158 -3.90 -1.44 3.12
CA SER A 158 -3.49 -1.29 4.53
C SER A 158 -3.15 0.14 4.90
N ASN A 159 -3.83 1.13 4.31
CA ASN A 159 -3.62 2.55 4.60
C ASN A 159 -3.79 2.85 6.10
N PRO A 160 -2.76 3.44 6.78
CA PRO A 160 -2.80 3.70 8.22
C PRO A 160 -3.81 4.76 8.67
N ALA A 161 -4.22 5.66 7.76
CA ALA A 161 -5.25 6.67 8.02
C ALA A 161 -6.68 6.14 7.78
N GLY A 162 -6.83 4.88 7.35
CA GLY A 162 -8.15 4.30 7.07
C GLY A 162 -8.89 5.01 5.95
N ALA A 163 -8.20 5.37 4.87
CA ALA A 163 -8.78 6.12 3.75
C ALA A 163 -10.09 5.50 3.26
N GLN A 164 -11.14 6.33 3.20
CA GLN A 164 -12.49 5.93 2.79
C GLN A 164 -12.64 5.89 1.26
N PHE A 165 -11.78 6.64 0.55
CA PHE A 165 -11.75 6.70 -0.91
C PHE A 165 -10.41 6.23 -1.42
N GLN A 166 -10.39 5.55 -2.58
CA GLN A 166 -9.13 5.05 -3.14
C GLN A 166 -9.15 5.00 -4.67
N VAL A 167 -8.02 5.40 -5.27
CA VAL A 167 -7.65 5.03 -6.64
C VAL A 167 -6.48 4.07 -6.54
N LEU A 168 -6.69 2.82 -6.96
CA LEU A 168 -5.74 1.74 -6.80
C LEU A 168 -5.34 1.16 -8.15
N GLY A 169 -4.11 1.42 -8.58
CA GLY A 169 -3.52 0.78 -9.75
C GLY A 169 -3.01 -0.63 -9.42
N VAL A 170 -3.31 -1.59 -10.30
CA VAL A 170 -2.84 -2.97 -10.15
C VAL A 170 -1.91 -3.38 -11.28
N PHE A 171 -0.84 -4.11 -10.96
CA PHE A 171 0.19 -4.53 -11.92
C PHE A 171 -0.30 -5.49 -13.00
N ALA A 172 -1.49 -6.07 -12.87
CA ALA A 172 -2.07 -6.96 -13.86
C ALA A 172 -3.60 -6.97 -13.77
N PRO A 173 -4.32 -7.11 -14.91
CA PRO A 173 -5.77 -6.91 -14.97
C PRO A 173 -6.56 -7.91 -14.13
N GLN A 174 -6.05 -9.13 -13.93
CA GLN A 174 -6.72 -10.14 -13.08
C GLN A 174 -6.91 -9.70 -11.63
N TRP A 175 -6.15 -8.71 -11.15
CA TRP A 175 -6.24 -8.21 -9.78
C TRP A 175 -7.28 -7.10 -9.60
N THR A 176 -7.85 -6.57 -10.68
CA THR A 176 -8.83 -5.48 -10.57
C THR A 176 -10.05 -5.90 -9.74
N ARG A 177 -10.63 -7.05 -10.03
CA ARG A 177 -11.82 -7.56 -9.33
C ARG A 177 -11.49 -8.03 -7.91
N PRO A 178 -10.50 -8.91 -7.64
CA PRO A 178 -10.20 -9.35 -6.28
C PRO A 178 -9.84 -8.21 -5.34
N MET A 179 -9.12 -7.18 -5.82
CA MET A 179 -8.77 -6.02 -5.00
C MET A 179 -10.00 -5.15 -4.71
N ALA A 180 -10.91 -4.97 -5.67
CA ALA A 180 -12.17 -4.24 -5.44
C ALA A 180 -13.06 -4.96 -4.42
N GLU A 181 -13.20 -6.28 -4.51
CA GLU A 181 -13.94 -7.12 -3.56
C GLU A 181 -13.32 -7.05 -2.16
N ALA A 182 -11.98 -7.08 -2.07
CA ALA A 182 -11.28 -6.94 -0.80
C ALA A 182 -11.51 -5.55 -0.16
N LEU A 183 -11.43 -4.47 -0.95
CA LEU A 183 -11.72 -3.11 -0.46
C LEU A 183 -13.17 -2.98 0.04
N ALA A 184 -14.14 -3.56 -0.67
CA ALA A 184 -15.53 -3.59 -0.24
C ALA A 184 -15.69 -4.34 1.10
N ALA A 185 -15.06 -5.51 1.25
CA ALA A 185 -15.06 -6.28 2.49
C ALA A 185 -14.37 -5.58 3.67
N LEU A 186 -13.47 -4.62 3.37
CA LEU A 186 -12.78 -3.78 4.35
C LEU A 186 -13.53 -2.50 4.70
N GLY A 187 -14.70 -2.25 4.09
CA GLY A 187 -15.55 -1.10 4.36
C GLY A 187 -15.14 0.19 3.64
N THR A 188 -14.37 0.11 2.55
CA THR A 188 -14.03 1.27 1.72
C THR A 188 -15.30 1.84 1.09
N THR A 189 -15.53 3.15 1.22
CA THR A 189 -16.75 3.81 0.75
C THR A 189 -16.84 3.82 -0.77
N LYS A 190 -15.74 4.16 -1.44
CA LYS A 190 -15.65 4.14 -2.91
C LYS A 190 -14.20 3.92 -3.35
N ALA A 191 -14.00 3.03 -4.30
CA ALA A 191 -12.71 2.80 -4.90
C ALA A 191 -12.81 2.62 -6.41
N TRP A 192 -11.75 3.06 -7.10
CA TRP A 192 -11.46 2.68 -8.47
C TRP A 192 -10.23 1.79 -8.45
N VAL A 193 -10.40 0.54 -8.88
CA VAL A 193 -9.29 -0.38 -9.09
C VAL A 193 -9.04 -0.45 -10.58
N VAL A 194 -7.87 0.00 -11.01
CA VAL A 194 -7.57 0.28 -12.41
C VAL A 194 -6.33 -0.46 -12.90
N HIS A 195 -6.33 -0.77 -14.19
CA HIS A 195 -5.18 -1.25 -14.94
C HIS A 195 -5.27 -0.73 -16.37
N GLY A 196 -4.25 -0.03 -16.84
CA GLY A 196 -4.22 0.52 -18.19
C GLY A 196 -4.09 -0.60 -19.24
N ARG A 197 -4.74 -0.42 -20.39
CA ARG A 197 -4.63 -1.38 -21.52
C ARG A 197 -3.22 -1.43 -22.10
N ASP A 198 -2.44 -0.39 -21.88
CA ASP A 198 -1.00 -0.29 -22.19
C ASP A 198 -0.11 -0.90 -21.11
N GLY A 199 -0.72 -1.43 -20.04
CA GLY A 199 -0.04 -2.05 -18.91
C GLY A 199 0.40 -1.09 -17.80
N ILE A 200 0.02 0.18 -17.82
CA ILE A 200 0.25 1.13 -16.73
C ILE A 200 -0.74 0.86 -15.59
N ASP A 201 -0.26 0.89 -14.35
CA ASP A 201 -1.06 0.79 -13.13
C ASP A 201 -1.35 2.17 -12.50
#